data_ce9bb720b03dcbc2f9161217eaf2ef80
#
_entry.id   ce9bb720b03dcbc2f9161217eaf2ef80
#
_cell.length_a   1.000
_cell.length_b   1.000
_cell.length_c   1.000
_cell.angle_alpha   90.00
_cell.angle_beta   90.00
_cell.angle_gamma   90.00
#
_symmetry.space_group_name_H-M   'P 1'
#
loop_
_entity.id
_entity.type
_entity.pdbx_description
1 polymer ?
#
loop_
_entity_poly.entity_id
_entity_poly.type
_entity_poly.pdbx_seq_one_letter_code
_entity_poly.pdbx_strand_id
1 'polypeptide(L)'
;MRLCPFEETHVFSRNLDLPTTRIKMARSAITVPEIQTAAGMTPRPLNVVVASTGCTDAPIINKLLPQLVSLPECSVRAVLDPGAHGADLIAASSNCLAVPNVSRTQLRSSGDVVEIEKEAFDLCQWADLLVLAPIDANNLAKMLHGDTDNLVLEILRSWNVSKKIVMVPGMSSLMWENPMTKKQLTKIKRKWNWIQVLQPLLWTFENDKKKVTCWDALDEVVDTARNQVDLINIGHGVHVTPNASSTFKTSSKKSRTVLPPELWSMIIDATSDWELAKTLHIYTNLEPPAEWQQHASPRGPTTYMEQLEWTLLTGNLSSIKKFIADNSVPRWLSRLCIKLIMRFSMTSVLSYLESNHKDLFWATFDGTFLPDKASSVFGRVEVLDYWNTSAWFLNKKYTAETLDGASRQGFIDVLGWWQKSGLTLVFTEAALEQASSAGHIAVLEWWRNISQRHHHASSPDDDTKPIRLKPGKSICYASQSGNADVVRWWVNSGIPFPHEDAVAKLASTHGHVEVLKVWHAVKGSKMIFDNQVLVGATKMGHVNVLEWWKQSGLRVEYKTCDVEEALEDGVEGPKGMEVRKWWARNGLNLGVGTSEWMKPKVL
;
A
#
# COMPACT_ATOMS: atom_id res chain seq x y z
N MET A 1 -0.48 -43.21 -10.64
CA MET A 1 0.13 -42.05 -10.00
C MET A 1 -0.60 -40.80 -10.49
N ARG A 2 -1.55 -40.30 -9.74
CA ARG A 2 -2.39 -39.17 -10.16
C ARG A 2 -1.84 -37.91 -9.51
N LEU A 3 -1.27 -37.04 -10.34
CA LEU A 3 -0.99 -35.65 -10.00
C LEU A 3 -2.33 -34.96 -9.77
N CYS A 4 -2.57 -34.45 -8.57
CA CYS A 4 -3.67 -33.53 -8.32
C CYS A 4 -3.39 -32.23 -9.08
N PRO A 5 -4.31 -31.78 -9.93
CA PRO A 5 -4.19 -30.48 -10.55
C PRO A 5 -4.25 -29.39 -9.48
N PHE A 6 -3.38 -28.42 -9.55
CA PHE A 6 -3.50 -27.16 -8.84
C PHE A 6 -4.75 -26.47 -9.38
N GLU A 7 -5.89 -26.67 -8.74
CA GLU A 7 -7.04 -25.80 -8.95
C GLU A 7 -6.66 -24.40 -8.50
N GLU A 8 -6.58 -23.51 -9.46
CA GLU A 8 -6.52 -22.07 -9.25
C GLU A 8 -7.83 -21.63 -8.60
N THR A 9 -7.91 -21.75 -7.29
CA THR A 9 -8.99 -21.10 -6.57
C THR A 9 -8.72 -19.59 -6.57
N HIS A 10 -9.64 -18.85 -7.16
CA HIS A 10 -9.75 -17.39 -7.27
C HIS A 10 -9.65 -16.60 -5.93
N VAL A 11 -9.17 -17.21 -4.86
CA VAL A 11 -9.09 -16.61 -3.51
C VAL A 11 -7.80 -15.82 -3.28
N PHE A 12 -6.79 -15.95 -4.16
CA PHE A 12 -5.48 -15.31 -3.95
C PHE A 12 -5.32 -13.91 -4.54
N SER A 13 -6.29 -13.39 -5.29
CA SER A 13 -6.14 -12.10 -5.96
C SER A 13 -6.69 -10.90 -5.19
N ARG A 14 -7.24 -11.06 -3.97
CA ARG A 14 -7.89 -9.95 -3.26
C ARG A 14 -7.09 -9.27 -2.13
N ASN A 15 -5.91 -9.75 -1.76
CA ASN A 15 -5.20 -9.21 -0.59
C ASN A 15 -3.71 -8.89 -0.81
N LEU A 16 -3.30 -8.53 -2.01
CA LEU A 16 -1.92 -8.10 -2.27
C LEU A 16 -1.83 -6.70 -2.90
N ASP A 17 -2.72 -5.81 -2.52
CA ASP A 17 -2.50 -4.36 -2.71
C ASP A 17 -1.60 -3.83 -1.59
N LEU A 18 -0.34 -4.25 -1.60
CA LEU A 18 0.74 -3.54 -0.92
C LEU A 18 1.39 -2.63 -1.96
N PRO A 19 1.54 -1.34 -1.68
CA PRO A 19 2.09 -0.39 -2.62
C PRO A 19 3.54 -0.74 -2.95
N THR A 20 3.75 -1.23 -4.16
CA THR A 20 5.05 -1.53 -4.79
C THR A 20 5.96 -0.30 -4.93
N THR A 21 5.51 0.86 -4.51
CA THR A 21 6.24 2.13 -4.63
C THR A 21 7.37 2.31 -3.62
N ARG A 22 7.45 1.52 -2.55
CA ARG A 22 8.51 1.66 -1.53
C ARG A 22 9.80 0.88 -1.79
N ILE A 23 9.79 -0.10 -2.68
CA ILE A 23 10.98 -0.96 -2.91
C ILE A 23 12.03 -0.32 -3.83
N LYS A 24 11.69 0.74 -4.56
CA LYS A 24 12.66 1.44 -5.44
C LYS A 24 13.74 2.22 -4.71
N MET A 25 13.59 2.55 -3.43
CA MET A 25 14.60 3.34 -2.71
C MET A 25 15.76 2.53 -2.10
N ALA A 26 15.63 1.22 -1.96
CA ALA A 26 16.69 0.41 -1.32
C ALA A 26 17.83 -0.05 -2.24
N ARG A 27 17.75 0.20 -3.57
CA ARG A 27 18.79 -0.19 -4.53
C ARG A 27 19.65 0.93 -5.09
N SER A 28 19.29 2.19 -4.91
CA SER A 28 20.24 3.27 -5.09
C SER A 28 21.12 3.30 -3.85
N ALA A 29 22.40 2.96 -4.00
CA ALA A 29 23.40 3.15 -2.97
C ALA A 29 23.24 4.56 -2.39
N ILE A 30 22.68 4.66 -1.17
CA ILE A 30 22.69 5.90 -0.41
C ILE A 30 24.15 6.15 -0.09
N THR A 31 24.80 6.98 -0.90
CA THR A 31 26.04 7.63 -0.52
C THR A 31 25.67 8.57 0.62
N VAL A 32 25.92 8.15 1.85
CA VAL A 32 25.87 9.03 3.01
C VAL A 32 27.01 10.03 2.78
N PRO A 33 26.72 11.36 2.64
CA PRO A 33 27.79 12.36 2.61
C PRO A 33 28.50 12.32 3.97
N GLU A 34 29.82 12.51 3.96
CA GLU A 34 30.60 12.69 5.18
C GLU A 34 29.93 13.73 6.08
N ILE A 35 29.54 13.33 7.27
CA ILE A 35 29.02 14.21 8.32
C ILE A 35 30.22 15.04 8.79
N GLN A 36 30.41 16.23 8.21
CA GLN A 36 31.16 17.27 8.89
C GLN A 36 30.29 17.79 10.00
N THR A 37 30.59 17.42 11.23
CA THR A 37 30.04 17.99 12.44
C THR A 37 30.33 19.50 12.44
N ALA A 38 29.35 20.28 11.99
CA ALA A 38 29.38 21.72 12.18
C ALA A 38 29.23 22.02 13.68
N ALA A 39 30.33 22.28 14.34
CA ALA A 39 30.36 22.79 15.69
C ALA A 39 29.58 24.13 15.72
N GLY A 40 28.40 24.14 16.39
CA GLY A 40 27.74 25.40 16.72
C GLY A 40 26.23 25.49 16.50
N MET A 41 25.51 24.45 16.06
CA MET A 41 24.03 24.53 16.02
C MET A 41 23.44 23.81 17.24
N THR A 42 22.73 24.58 18.07
CA THR A 42 21.93 24.02 19.16
C THR A 42 20.84 23.12 18.57
N PRO A 43 20.66 21.90 19.07
CA PRO A 43 19.62 20.99 18.60
C PRO A 43 18.24 21.67 18.74
N ARG A 44 17.41 21.56 17.69
CA ARG A 44 16.04 22.08 17.72
C ARG A 44 15.20 21.20 18.66
N PRO A 45 14.48 21.78 19.63
CA PRO A 45 13.60 21.00 20.49
C PRO A 45 12.44 20.39 19.70
N LEU A 46 12.04 19.17 20.06
CA LEU A 46 10.83 18.52 19.56
C LEU A 46 9.60 19.20 20.15
N ASN A 47 8.70 19.67 19.32
CA ASN A 47 7.45 20.30 19.73
C ASN A 47 6.34 19.26 19.79
N VAL A 48 5.83 18.96 20.98
CA VAL A 48 4.80 17.95 21.22
C VAL A 48 3.50 18.61 21.68
N VAL A 49 2.41 18.30 21.00
CA VAL A 49 1.06 18.58 21.52
C VAL A 49 0.53 17.31 22.19
N VAL A 50 0.17 17.40 23.44
CA VAL A 50 -0.51 16.34 24.19
C VAL A 50 -1.96 16.74 24.37
N ALA A 51 -2.88 15.94 23.82
CA ALA A 51 -4.31 16.20 23.95
C ALA A 51 -5.02 15.05 24.68
N SER A 52 -5.99 15.41 25.53
CA SER A 52 -6.82 14.46 26.26
C SER A 52 -8.28 14.85 26.17
N THR A 53 -9.14 13.88 25.84
CA THR A 53 -10.59 14.09 25.71
C THR A 53 -11.41 13.07 26.49
N GLY A 54 -12.52 13.53 27.07
CA GLY A 54 -13.55 12.67 27.68
C GLY A 54 -13.16 11.95 28.95
N CYS A 55 -12.05 12.31 29.58
CA CYS A 55 -11.58 11.65 30.79
C CYS A 55 -10.98 12.65 31.76
N THR A 56 -11.80 13.26 32.61
CA THR A 56 -11.38 14.23 33.65
C THR A 56 -10.49 13.61 34.72
N ASP A 57 -10.65 12.31 35.00
CA ASP A 57 -9.93 11.59 36.07
C ASP A 57 -8.81 10.68 35.53
N ALA A 58 -8.27 10.96 34.36
CA ALA A 58 -7.27 10.08 33.75
C ALA A 58 -5.92 10.22 34.44
N PRO A 59 -5.42 9.20 35.15
CA PRO A 59 -4.10 9.22 35.76
C PRO A 59 -2.97 9.27 34.73
N ILE A 60 -3.26 9.10 33.47
CA ILE A 60 -2.29 9.13 32.35
C ILE A 60 -1.63 10.48 32.21
N ILE A 61 -2.41 11.56 32.15
CA ILE A 61 -1.85 12.92 31.97
C ILE A 61 -0.90 13.25 33.10
N ASN A 62 -1.27 12.93 34.34
CA ASN A 62 -0.45 13.18 35.52
C ASN A 62 0.87 12.41 35.55
N LYS A 63 0.94 11.28 34.85
CA LYS A 63 2.16 10.47 34.71
C LYS A 63 2.94 10.83 33.44
N LEU A 64 2.24 11.08 32.33
CA LEU A 64 2.84 11.32 31.03
C LEU A 64 3.49 12.70 30.90
N LEU A 65 2.81 13.77 31.33
CA LEU A 65 3.32 15.13 31.19
C LEU A 65 4.67 15.35 31.91
N PRO A 66 4.86 14.93 33.17
CA PRO A 66 6.15 15.09 33.82
C PRO A 66 7.29 14.37 33.10
N GLN A 67 7.02 13.21 32.54
CA GLN A 67 8.05 12.45 31.81
C GLN A 67 8.41 13.10 30.46
N LEU A 68 7.43 13.59 29.69
CA LEU A 68 7.70 14.32 28.45
C LEU A 68 8.41 15.66 28.71
N VAL A 69 8.02 16.39 29.76
CA VAL A 69 8.66 17.66 30.13
C VAL A 69 10.08 17.45 30.66
N SER A 70 10.37 16.27 31.25
CA SER A 70 11.72 15.94 31.74
C SER A 70 12.71 15.64 30.61
N LEU A 71 12.23 15.43 29.38
CA LEU A 71 13.11 15.27 28.23
C LEU A 71 13.76 16.61 27.84
N PRO A 72 15.10 16.72 27.87
CA PRO A 72 15.80 18.00 27.73
C PRO A 72 15.61 18.72 26.38
N GLU A 73 15.20 17.98 25.36
CA GLU A 73 15.01 18.48 24.00
C GLU A 73 13.53 18.47 23.57
N CYS A 74 12.60 18.56 24.52
CA CYS A 74 11.17 18.49 24.27
C CYS A 74 10.46 19.75 24.80
N SER A 75 9.61 20.35 23.97
CA SER A 75 8.70 21.44 24.31
C SER A 75 7.26 20.96 24.22
N VAL A 76 6.47 21.09 25.27
CA VAL A 76 5.15 20.47 25.38
C VAL A 76 4.05 21.53 25.46
N ARG A 77 2.98 21.36 24.69
CA ARG A 77 1.70 22.06 24.85
C ARG A 77 0.61 21.04 25.14
N ALA A 78 -0.17 21.26 26.19
CA ALA A 78 -1.22 20.34 26.61
C ALA A 78 -2.60 20.92 26.31
N VAL A 79 -3.41 20.22 25.51
CA VAL A 79 -4.80 20.57 25.23
C VAL A 79 -5.70 19.64 26.04
N LEU A 80 -6.36 20.22 27.05
CA LEU A 80 -7.12 19.47 28.04
C LEU A 80 -8.57 19.94 28.12
N ASP A 81 -9.48 19.02 28.45
CA ASP A 81 -10.86 19.36 28.71
C ASP A 81 -10.98 20.26 29.94
N PRO A 82 -11.91 21.23 29.98
CA PRO A 82 -12.15 22.06 31.16
C PRO A 82 -12.45 21.22 32.42
N GLY A 83 -11.72 21.44 33.49
CA GLY A 83 -11.86 20.69 34.75
C GLY A 83 -11.03 19.41 34.86
N ALA A 84 -10.17 19.11 33.87
CA ALA A 84 -9.23 17.99 33.99
C ALA A 84 -8.20 18.26 35.11
N HIS A 85 -8.01 17.27 36.00
CA HIS A 85 -6.96 17.31 37.02
C HIS A 85 -5.58 17.23 36.32
N GLY A 86 -4.88 18.28 36.23
CA GLY A 86 -3.57 18.36 35.54
C GLY A 86 -3.16 19.79 35.24
N ALA A 87 -4.10 20.73 35.31
CA ALA A 87 -3.82 22.14 35.10
C ALA A 87 -2.85 22.71 36.16
N ASP A 88 -2.92 22.21 37.38
CA ASP A 88 -2.05 22.62 38.48
C ASP A 88 -0.59 22.12 38.31
N LEU A 89 -0.40 20.95 37.71
CA LEU A 89 0.92 20.41 37.40
C LEU A 89 1.59 21.14 36.22
N ILE A 90 0.79 21.63 35.30
CA ILE A 90 1.27 22.40 34.15
C ILE A 90 1.70 23.79 34.55
N ALA A 91 0.96 24.42 35.48
CA ALA A 91 1.31 25.75 36.03
C ALA A 91 2.65 25.77 36.78
N ALA A 92 3.12 24.63 37.27
CA ALA A 92 4.41 24.48 37.96
C ALA A 92 5.61 24.25 37.00
N SER A 93 5.38 24.08 35.70
CA SER A 93 6.43 23.69 34.73
C SER A 93 6.64 24.78 33.67
N SER A 94 7.84 25.35 33.59
CA SER A 94 8.19 26.43 32.65
C SER A 94 8.17 26.00 31.16
N ASN A 95 8.20 24.71 30.88
CA ASN A 95 8.28 24.15 29.50
C ASN A 95 6.95 23.57 29.00
N CYS A 96 5.85 23.74 29.72
CA CYS A 96 4.54 23.27 29.35
C CYS A 96 3.50 24.40 29.37
N LEU A 97 2.79 24.59 28.26
CA LEU A 97 1.67 25.54 28.16
C LEU A 97 0.36 24.75 28.13
N ALA A 98 -0.59 25.10 29.00
CA ALA A 98 -1.94 24.54 28.98
C ALA A 98 -2.84 25.35 28.05
N VAL A 99 -3.56 24.65 27.17
CA VAL A 99 -4.57 25.21 26.27
C VAL A 99 -5.90 24.52 26.58
N PRO A 100 -7.00 25.25 26.88
CA PRO A 100 -8.28 24.63 27.15
C PRO A 100 -8.89 24.04 25.86
N ASN A 101 -9.42 22.81 25.91
CA ASN A 101 -10.17 22.21 24.83
C ASN A 101 -11.59 22.82 24.79
N VAL A 102 -11.75 23.92 24.07
CA VAL A 102 -13.02 24.64 23.98
C VAL A 102 -13.95 23.94 22.99
N SER A 103 -15.22 23.76 23.40
CA SER A 103 -16.26 23.22 22.52
C SER A 103 -16.99 24.34 21.76
N ARG A 104 -17.25 24.13 20.47
CA ARG A 104 -18.03 25.07 19.64
C ARG A 104 -19.43 25.35 20.18
N THR A 105 -20.01 24.40 20.96
CA THR A 105 -21.33 24.59 21.59
C THR A 105 -21.32 25.59 22.76
N GLN A 106 -20.14 25.93 23.29
CA GLN A 106 -19.96 26.90 24.39
C GLN A 106 -19.71 28.33 23.88
N LEU A 107 -19.51 28.47 22.58
CA LEU A 107 -19.21 29.77 21.95
C LEU A 107 -20.46 30.63 21.80
N ARG A 108 -20.31 31.94 22.07
CA ARG A 108 -21.40 32.92 22.03
C ARG A 108 -21.38 33.79 20.78
N SER A 109 -20.27 33.85 20.05
CA SER A 109 -20.10 34.72 18.90
C SER A 109 -19.39 34.04 17.72
N SER A 110 -19.61 34.54 16.50
CA SER A 110 -18.90 34.09 15.29
C SER A 110 -17.38 34.36 15.36
N GLY A 111 -16.93 35.35 16.14
CA GLY A 111 -15.51 35.67 16.34
C GLY A 111 -14.77 34.57 17.09
N ASP A 112 -15.44 33.94 18.06
CA ASP A 112 -14.84 32.88 18.90
C ASP A 112 -14.52 31.61 18.06
N VAL A 113 -15.29 31.33 17.00
CA VAL A 113 -15.05 30.20 16.09
C VAL A 113 -13.76 30.40 15.29
N VAL A 114 -13.54 31.61 14.81
CA VAL A 114 -12.31 31.96 14.05
C VAL A 114 -11.08 31.88 14.96
N GLU A 115 -11.24 32.17 16.23
CA GLU A 115 -10.15 32.06 17.21
C GLU A 115 -9.74 30.60 17.44
N ILE A 116 -10.70 29.66 17.55
CA ILE A 116 -10.39 28.21 17.65
C ILE A 116 -9.69 27.71 16.39
N GLU A 117 -10.17 28.08 15.21
CA GLU A 117 -9.54 27.67 13.96
C GLU A 117 -8.09 28.18 13.86
N LYS A 118 -7.86 29.43 14.28
CA LYS A 118 -6.52 30.03 14.32
C LYS A 118 -5.63 29.32 15.31
N GLU A 119 -6.11 29.02 16.51
CA GLU A 119 -5.35 28.33 17.54
C GLU A 119 -5.00 26.89 17.12
N ALA A 120 -5.96 26.17 16.48
CA ALA A 120 -5.69 24.85 15.90
C ALA A 120 -4.63 24.92 14.82
N PHE A 121 -4.69 25.93 13.94
CA PHE A 121 -3.70 26.14 12.89
C PHE A 121 -2.31 26.42 13.48
N ASP A 122 -2.21 27.30 14.45
CA ASP A 122 -0.95 27.66 15.11
C ASP A 122 -0.32 26.45 15.82
N LEU A 123 -1.14 25.63 16.49
CA LEU A 123 -0.70 24.38 17.12
C LEU A 123 -0.23 23.35 16.09
N CYS A 124 -0.95 23.18 14.97
CA CYS A 124 -0.57 22.24 13.90
C CYS A 124 0.74 22.66 13.19
N GLN A 125 0.98 23.96 13.02
CA GLN A 125 2.23 24.46 12.47
C GLN A 125 3.40 24.27 13.44
N TRP A 126 3.19 24.56 14.72
CA TRP A 126 4.22 24.49 15.75
C TRP A 126 4.61 23.06 16.09
N ALA A 127 3.66 22.13 16.20
CA ALA A 127 3.90 20.76 16.68
C ALA A 127 4.58 19.89 15.62
N ASP A 128 5.46 19.02 16.07
CA ASP A 128 6.11 17.96 15.28
C ASP A 128 5.47 16.58 15.56
N LEU A 129 4.89 16.41 16.74
CA LEU A 129 4.24 15.18 17.20
C LEU A 129 2.94 15.52 17.94
N LEU A 130 1.87 14.75 17.67
CA LEU A 130 0.62 14.81 18.43
C LEU A 130 0.44 13.53 19.23
N VAL A 131 0.21 13.66 20.54
CA VAL A 131 -0.08 12.56 21.46
C VAL A 131 -1.51 12.72 21.99
N LEU A 132 -2.39 11.80 21.59
CA LEU A 132 -3.77 11.72 22.06
C LEU A 132 -3.84 10.71 23.21
N ALA A 133 -3.86 11.17 24.44
CA ALA A 133 -3.75 10.29 25.61
C ALA A 133 -4.63 10.74 26.79
N PRO A 134 -5.85 10.19 26.91
CA PRO A 134 -6.58 9.35 25.98
C PRO A 134 -7.49 10.13 25.02
N ILE A 135 -7.97 9.43 23.96
CA ILE A 135 -9.12 9.87 23.18
C ILE A 135 -10.32 8.97 23.51
N ASP A 136 -11.43 9.57 23.88
CA ASP A 136 -12.66 8.85 24.20
C ASP A 136 -13.40 8.31 22.94
N ALA A 137 -14.31 7.37 23.14
CA ALA A 137 -15.04 6.72 22.04
C ALA A 137 -15.85 7.69 21.18
N ASN A 138 -16.39 8.76 21.79
CA ASN A 138 -17.19 9.77 21.09
C ASN A 138 -16.31 10.61 20.14
N ASN A 139 -15.21 11.15 20.65
CA ASN A 139 -14.27 11.93 19.86
C ASN A 139 -13.55 11.06 18.81
N LEU A 140 -13.30 9.78 19.10
CA LEU A 140 -12.81 8.82 18.11
C LEU A 140 -13.80 8.64 16.94
N ALA A 141 -15.09 8.53 17.22
CA ALA A 141 -16.12 8.42 16.19
C ALA A 141 -16.22 9.72 15.37
N LYS A 142 -16.25 10.88 16.03
CA LYS A 142 -16.30 12.20 15.38
C LYS A 142 -15.07 12.46 14.50
N MET A 143 -13.87 12.12 14.96
CA MET A 143 -12.64 12.19 14.17
C MET A 143 -12.78 11.42 12.84
N LEU A 144 -13.36 10.23 12.88
CA LEU A 144 -13.56 9.39 11.68
C LEU A 144 -14.63 9.93 10.73
N HIS A 145 -15.59 10.72 11.22
CA HIS A 145 -16.59 11.43 10.44
C HIS A 145 -16.08 12.79 9.94
N GLY A 146 -15.02 13.32 10.55
CA GLY A 146 -14.43 14.61 10.20
C GLY A 146 -15.13 15.80 10.86
N ASP A 147 -15.81 15.57 11.99
CA ASP A 147 -16.42 16.61 12.78
C ASP A 147 -15.37 17.46 13.49
N THR A 148 -15.69 18.74 13.74
CA THR A 148 -14.79 19.73 14.34
C THR A 148 -15.47 20.45 15.52
N ASP A 149 -16.09 19.70 16.41
CA ASP A 149 -16.89 20.22 17.51
C ASP A 149 -16.06 20.87 18.63
N ASN A 150 -14.76 20.56 18.72
CA ASN A 150 -13.86 21.09 19.74
C ASN A 150 -12.44 21.28 19.16
N LEU A 151 -11.59 21.96 19.92
CA LEU A 151 -10.22 22.29 19.49
C LEU A 151 -9.40 21.05 19.12
N VAL A 152 -9.52 19.94 19.86
CA VAL A 152 -8.79 18.70 19.57
C VAL A 152 -9.22 18.11 18.21
N LEU A 153 -10.51 18.10 17.91
CA LEU A 153 -11.03 17.64 16.62
C LEU A 153 -10.63 18.57 15.47
N GLU A 154 -10.57 19.89 15.72
CA GLU A 154 -10.07 20.87 14.76
C GLU A 154 -8.58 20.65 14.44
N ILE A 155 -7.74 20.40 15.46
CA ILE A 155 -6.33 20.03 15.31
C ILE A 155 -6.22 18.75 14.45
N LEU A 156 -6.99 17.71 14.76
CA LEU A 156 -6.97 16.45 14.02
C LEU A 156 -7.39 16.61 12.55
N ARG A 157 -8.34 17.49 12.28
CA ARG A 157 -8.82 17.81 10.94
C ARG A 157 -7.79 18.57 10.11
N SER A 158 -7.06 19.48 10.75
CA SER A 158 -6.04 20.35 10.15
C SER A 158 -4.63 19.75 10.21
N TRP A 159 -4.46 18.55 10.79
CA TRP A 159 -3.16 17.93 11.00
C TRP A 159 -2.46 17.55 9.71
N ASN A 160 -1.18 17.87 9.62
CA ASN A 160 -0.35 17.45 8.50
C ASN A 160 -0.04 15.95 8.58
N VAL A 161 -0.51 15.19 7.59
CA VAL A 161 -0.35 13.73 7.52
C VAL A 161 1.12 13.24 7.41
N SER A 162 2.06 14.14 7.15
CA SER A 162 3.49 13.81 7.20
C SER A 162 4.05 13.73 8.62
N LYS A 163 3.33 14.30 9.62
CA LYS A 163 3.71 14.29 11.03
C LYS A 163 2.97 13.15 11.74
N LYS A 164 3.63 12.51 12.71
CA LYS A 164 3.11 11.35 13.42
C LYS A 164 2.08 11.73 14.49
N ILE A 165 1.07 10.89 14.66
CA ILE A 165 0.12 10.92 15.76
C ILE A 165 0.26 9.64 16.58
N VAL A 166 0.40 9.74 17.89
CA VAL A 166 0.32 8.63 18.84
C VAL A 166 -1.04 8.68 19.52
N MET A 167 -1.82 7.62 19.46
CA MET A 167 -3.19 7.60 19.94
C MET A 167 -3.42 6.49 20.97
N VAL A 168 -3.87 6.86 22.14
CA VAL A 168 -4.31 5.96 23.22
C VAL A 168 -5.84 6.02 23.32
N PRO A 169 -6.58 5.01 22.86
CA PRO A 169 -8.03 4.96 23.05
C PRO A 169 -8.38 4.86 24.52
N GLY A 170 -9.35 5.65 25.01
CA GLY A 170 -9.85 5.59 26.37
C GLY A 170 -11.36 5.36 26.41
N MET A 171 -11.80 4.19 26.92
CA MET A 171 -13.21 3.85 26.96
C MET A 171 -13.52 2.72 27.95
N SER A 172 -14.82 2.48 28.23
CA SER A 172 -15.20 1.33 29.04
C SER A 172 -14.87 0.01 28.32
N SER A 173 -14.65 -1.07 29.08
CA SER A 173 -14.38 -2.40 28.54
C SER A 173 -15.49 -2.87 27.60
N LEU A 174 -16.74 -2.56 27.87
CA LEU A 174 -17.89 -2.90 27.01
C LEU A 174 -17.83 -2.15 25.66
N MET A 175 -17.45 -0.88 25.66
CA MET A 175 -17.29 -0.10 24.43
C MET A 175 -16.09 -0.60 23.61
N TRP A 176 -15.03 -1.05 24.26
CA TRP A 176 -13.87 -1.62 23.60
C TRP A 176 -14.19 -2.93 22.86
N GLU A 177 -14.99 -3.78 23.47
CA GLU A 177 -15.42 -5.05 22.85
C GLU A 177 -16.46 -4.86 21.75
N ASN A 178 -17.09 -3.70 21.67
CA ASN A 178 -18.13 -3.42 20.68
C ASN A 178 -17.56 -3.55 19.24
N PRO A 179 -18.29 -4.22 18.33
CA PRO A 179 -17.90 -4.35 16.93
C PRO A 179 -17.68 -3.01 16.20
N MET A 180 -18.38 -1.94 16.60
CA MET A 180 -18.19 -0.60 16.03
C MET A 180 -16.80 -0.05 16.35
N THR A 181 -16.33 -0.17 17.58
CA THR A 181 -14.99 0.25 17.99
C THR A 181 -13.91 -0.53 17.22
N LYS A 182 -14.07 -1.85 17.11
CA LYS A 182 -13.16 -2.70 16.32
C LYS A 182 -13.11 -2.28 14.84
N LYS A 183 -14.27 -1.96 14.26
CA LYS A 183 -14.37 -1.47 12.87
C LYS A 183 -13.69 -0.10 12.69
N GLN A 184 -13.88 0.82 13.63
CA GLN A 184 -13.26 2.14 13.63
C GLN A 184 -11.74 2.05 13.73
N LEU A 185 -11.20 1.27 14.66
CA LEU A 185 -9.77 1.06 14.83
C LEU A 185 -9.13 0.35 13.63
N THR A 186 -9.83 -0.63 13.03
CA THR A 186 -9.39 -1.29 11.81
C THR A 186 -9.30 -0.30 10.64
N LYS A 187 -10.27 0.63 10.52
CA LYS A 187 -10.25 1.69 9.50
C LYS A 187 -9.01 2.60 9.68
N ILE A 188 -8.69 2.98 10.92
CA ILE A 188 -7.50 3.79 11.23
C ILE A 188 -6.24 3.02 10.85
N LYS A 189 -6.04 1.82 11.37
CA LYS A 189 -4.85 1.00 11.10
C LYS A 189 -4.60 0.73 9.61
N ARG A 190 -5.69 0.59 8.82
CA ARG A 190 -5.57 0.31 7.37
C ARG A 190 -5.35 1.53 6.50
N LYS A 191 -5.93 2.67 6.85
CA LYS A 191 -5.98 3.85 5.98
C LYS A 191 -5.13 5.01 6.45
N TRP A 192 -4.85 5.11 7.75
CA TRP A 192 -4.19 6.26 8.39
C TRP A 192 -2.88 5.82 9.04
N ASN A 193 -1.89 5.50 8.21
CA ASN A 193 -0.59 4.98 8.62
C ASN A 193 0.26 5.97 9.45
N TRP A 194 -0.11 7.25 9.47
CA TRP A 194 0.51 8.27 10.31
C TRP A 194 0.00 8.26 11.75
N ILE A 195 -1.04 7.46 12.07
CA ILE A 195 -1.56 7.28 13.42
C ILE A 195 -1.10 5.93 13.97
N GLN A 196 -0.30 5.98 15.02
CA GLN A 196 0.07 4.81 15.81
C GLN A 196 -0.94 4.64 16.94
N VAL A 197 -1.68 3.54 16.94
CA VAL A 197 -2.66 3.21 17.98
C VAL A 197 -1.99 2.32 19.00
N LEU A 198 -1.87 2.80 20.23
CA LEU A 198 -1.31 2.08 21.36
C LEU A 198 -2.38 1.30 22.15
N GLN A 199 -1.94 0.63 23.23
CA GLN A 199 -2.83 -0.09 24.13
C GLN A 199 -3.87 0.85 24.73
N PRO A 200 -5.15 0.43 24.81
CA PRO A 200 -6.22 1.29 25.30
C PRO A 200 -6.17 1.45 26.81
N LEU A 201 -6.64 2.61 27.27
CA LEU A 201 -7.01 2.81 28.67
C LEU A 201 -8.43 2.33 28.88
N LEU A 202 -8.62 1.26 29.61
CA LEU A 202 -9.94 0.68 29.85
C LEU A 202 -10.39 0.93 31.29
N TRP A 203 -11.71 1.04 31.47
CA TRP A 203 -12.33 1.10 32.81
C TRP A 203 -13.62 0.29 32.88
N THR A 204 -13.92 -0.11 34.09
CA THR A 204 -15.18 -0.75 34.48
C THR A 204 -15.82 0.04 35.60
N PHE A 205 -17.09 -0.18 35.87
CA PHE A 205 -17.80 0.40 36.99
C PHE A 205 -18.01 -0.69 38.04
N GLU A 206 -17.49 -0.45 39.25
CA GLU A 206 -17.69 -1.29 40.44
C GLU A 206 -18.27 -0.42 41.55
N ASN A 207 -19.44 -0.77 42.10
CA ASN A 207 -20.13 -0.01 43.18
C ASN A 207 -20.27 1.49 42.83
N ASP A 208 -20.73 1.82 41.64
CA ASP A 208 -20.89 3.20 41.11
C ASP A 208 -19.57 4.00 41.00
N LYS A 209 -18.44 3.37 41.23
CA LYS A 209 -17.14 4.00 41.06
C LYS A 209 -16.45 3.49 39.81
N LYS A 210 -15.85 4.44 39.09
CA LYS A 210 -15.05 4.15 37.89
C LYS A 210 -13.70 3.55 38.34
N LYS A 211 -13.46 2.29 37.97
CA LYS A 211 -12.20 1.59 38.22
C LYS A 211 -11.42 1.49 36.91
N VAL A 212 -10.30 2.19 36.86
CA VAL A 212 -9.41 2.21 35.71
C VAL A 212 -8.45 1.04 35.81
N THR A 213 -8.28 0.29 34.71
CA THR A 213 -7.27 -0.76 34.62
C THR A 213 -5.87 -0.17 34.54
N CYS A 214 -4.86 -0.91 34.97
CA CYS A 214 -3.47 -0.49 34.84
C CYS A 214 -3.14 -0.25 33.35
N TRP A 215 -2.50 0.87 33.04
CA TRP A 215 -2.07 1.21 31.70
C TRP A 215 -0.54 1.21 31.65
N ASP A 216 0.02 0.26 30.88
CA ASP A 216 1.47 -0.01 30.89
C ASP A 216 2.18 0.56 29.64
N ALA A 217 1.44 1.24 28.73
CA ALA A 217 2.02 1.79 27.50
C ALA A 217 2.65 3.18 27.66
N LEU A 218 2.93 3.63 28.90
CA LEU A 218 3.54 4.92 29.16
C LEU A 218 4.93 5.04 28.54
N ASP A 219 5.75 4.01 28.75
CA ASP A 219 7.11 3.97 28.24
C ASP A 219 7.14 3.98 26.70
N GLU A 220 6.17 3.34 26.04
CA GLU A 220 6.05 3.34 24.58
C GLU A 220 5.76 4.74 24.01
N VAL A 221 4.98 5.57 24.70
CA VAL A 221 4.75 6.97 24.29
C VAL A 221 6.02 7.80 24.45
N VAL A 222 6.71 7.65 25.60
CA VAL A 222 7.96 8.37 25.89
C VAL A 222 9.07 7.97 24.92
N ASP A 223 9.20 6.68 24.63
CA ASP A 223 10.17 6.17 23.66
C ASP A 223 9.86 6.64 22.25
N THR A 224 8.57 6.71 21.87
CA THR A 224 8.19 7.28 20.58
C THR A 224 8.57 8.76 20.48
N ALA A 225 8.38 9.55 21.55
CA ALA A 225 8.81 10.94 21.59
C ALA A 225 10.34 11.06 21.50
N ARG A 226 11.08 10.24 22.24
CA ARG A 226 12.56 10.19 22.18
C ARG A 226 13.07 9.86 20.78
N ASN A 227 12.50 8.84 20.15
CA ASN A 227 12.85 8.47 18.78
C ASN A 227 12.56 9.60 17.78
N GLN A 228 11.51 10.43 17.99
CA GLN A 228 11.25 11.58 17.14
C GLN A 228 12.26 12.71 17.37
N VAL A 229 12.74 12.92 18.61
CA VAL A 229 13.86 13.85 18.91
C VAL A 229 15.10 13.43 18.11
N ASP A 230 15.46 12.16 18.17
CA ASP A 230 16.63 11.64 17.45
C ASP A 230 16.50 11.82 15.93
N LEU A 231 15.31 11.56 15.36
CA LEU A 231 15.06 11.74 13.94
C LEU A 231 15.16 13.19 13.47
N ILE A 232 14.67 14.16 14.28
CA ILE A 232 14.77 15.58 13.96
C ILE A 232 16.24 16.03 14.00
N ASN A 233 16.99 15.58 14.97
CA ASN A 233 18.41 15.92 15.11
C ASN A 233 19.25 15.36 13.96
N ILE A 234 18.95 14.15 13.48
CA ILE A 234 19.57 13.58 12.27
C ILE A 234 19.21 14.41 11.02
N GLY A 235 17.97 14.85 10.89
CA GLY A 235 17.50 15.64 9.73
C GLY A 235 18.11 17.04 9.63
N HIS A 236 18.51 17.65 10.73
CA HIS A 236 19.13 18.98 10.75
C HIS A 236 20.64 18.98 10.45
N GLY A 237 21.30 17.82 10.49
CA GLY A 237 22.72 17.68 10.13
C GLY A 237 23.01 17.63 8.60
N VAL A 238 21.98 17.64 7.75
CA VAL A 238 22.14 17.49 6.31
C VAL A 238 21.61 18.73 5.57
N HIS A 239 22.40 19.80 5.53
CA HIS A 239 22.20 20.89 4.56
C HIS A 239 22.86 20.49 3.23
N VAL A 240 22.03 20.07 2.26
CA VAL A 240 22.43 19.98 0.85
C VAL A 240 22.32 21.38 0.25
N THR A 241 23.43 22.10 0.17
CA THR A 241 23.51 23.29 -0.68
C THR A 241 23.63 22.83 -2.14
N PRO A 242 22.74 23.28 -3.05
CA PRO A 242 22.93 23.03 -4.46
C PRO A 242 23.98 24.00 -4.99
N ASN A 243 25.23 23.58 -5.00
CA ASN A 243 26.27 24.33 -5.71
C ASN A 243 26.34 23.86 -7.16
N ALA A 244 26.17 24.87 -8.01
CA ALA A 244 26.29 24.82 -9.45
C ALA A 244 27.67 24.31 -9.90
N SER A 245 27.61 23.55 -10.99
CA SER A 245 28.65 23.34 -12.00
C SER A 245 30.09 23.20 -11.52
N SER A 246 30.57 21.97 -11.46
CA SER A 246 31.96 21.65 -11.70
C SER A 246 32.10 20.33 -12.46
N THR A 247 32.80 20.46 -13.58
CA THR A 247 33.26 19.46 -14.51
C THR A 247 33.88 18.24 -13.83
N PHE A 248 33.35 17.08 -14.11
CA PHE A 248 33.85 15.79 -13.64
C PHE A 248 35.23 15.48 -14.31
N LYS A 249 36.28 15.49 -13.53
CA LYS A 249 37.50 14.75 -13.83
C LYS A 249 37.46 13.38 -13.13
N THR A 250 37.51 12.36 -13.93
CA THR A 250 37.63 10.95 -13.51
C THR A 250 38.95 10.72 -12.80
N SER A 251 38.95 10.33 -11.54
CA SER A 251 39.92 9.37 -10.98
C SER A 251 39.58 8.96 -9.53
N SER A 252 39.88 7.72 -9.25
CA SER A 252 40.04 7.02 -7.97
C SER A 252 38.80 6.28 -7.44
N LYS A 253 38.98 4.95 -7.35
CA LYS A 253 38.16 3.98 -6.64
C LYS A 253 37.90 4.43 -5.20
N LYS A 254 36.75 5.02 -4.90
CA LYS A 254 36.28 5.20 -3.52
C LYS A 254 35.70 3.86 -3.03
N SER A 255 36.27 3.32 -1.97
CA SER A 255 35.73 2.19 -1.25
C SER A 255 34.31 2.56 -0.75
N ARG A 256 33.33 1.78 -1.16
CA ARG A 256 31.96 1.90 -0.62
C ARG A 256 32.02 1.54 0.86
N THR A 257 31.76 2.48 1.75
CA THR A 257 31.56 2.19 3.17
C THR A 257 30.26 1.41 3.32
N VAL A 258 30.40 0.11 3.56
CA VAL A 258 29.26 -0.76 3.89
C VAL A 258 29.00 -0.60 5.38
N LEU A 259 27.76 -0.27 5.76
CA LEU A 259 27.35 -0.21 7.17
C LEU A 259 27.56 -1.59 7.82
N PRO A 260 28.14 -1.64 9.04
CA PRO A 260 28.25 -2.87 9.80
C PRO A 260 26.90 -3.55 10.02
N PRO A 261 26.85 -4.90 10.08
CA PRO A 261 25.59 -5.64 10.28
C PRO A 261 24.80 -5.22 11.53
N GLU A 262 25.52 -4.82 12.58
CA GLU A 262 24.97 -4.38 13.85
C GLU A 262 24.14 -3.09 13.70
N LEU A 263 24.64 -2.14 12.91
CA LEU A 263 23.91 -0.88 12.64
C LEU A 263 22.68 -1.14 11.78
N TRP A 264 22.75 -2.09 10.84
CA TRP A 264 21.58 -2.53 10.11
C TRP A 264 20.52 -3.14 11.01
N SER A 265 20.91 -4.00 11.97
CA SER A 265 20.00 -4.57 12.95
C SER A 265 19.30 -3.48 13.77
N MET A 266 20.06 -2.50 14.27
CA MET A 266 19.50 -1.37 15.01
C MET A 266 18.51 -0.53 14.19
N ILE A 267 18.81 -0.27 12.92
CA ILE A 267 17.93 0.48 12.01
C ILE A 267 16.62 -0.29 11.80
N ILE A 268 16.71 -1.61 11.61
CA ILE A 268 15.56 -2.47 11.36
C ILE A 268 14.71 -2.62 12.62
N ASP A 269 15.34 -2.82 13.77
CA ASP A 269 14.62 -2.88 15.05
C ASP A 269 13.90 -1.55 15.33
N ALA A 270 14.50 -0.41 14.98
CA ALA A 270 13.87 0.91 15.10
C ALA A 270 12.73 1.15 14.09
N THR A 271 12.82 0.59 12.88
CA THR A 271 11.76 0.70 11.87
C THR A 271 10.64 -0.31 12.08
N SER A 272 10.85 -1.33 12.90
CA SER A 272 9.92 -2.45 13.15
C SER A 272 9.47 -3.16 11.86
N ASP A 273 10.30 -3.14 10.82
CA ASP A 273 10.01 -3.78 9.53
C ASP A 273 10.71 -5.15 9.44
N TRP A 274 10.02 -6.16 9.95
CA TRP A 274 10.51 -7.54 9.93
C TRP A 274 10.70 -8.10 8.51
N GLU A 275 9.82 -7.76 7.56
CA GLU A 275 9.93 -8.22 6.16
C GLU A 275 11.19 -7.66 5.48
N LEU A 276 11.51 -6.40 5.76
CA LEU A 276 12.73 -5.77 5.26
C LEU A 276 13.98 -6.45 5.83
N ALA A 277 13.98 -6.76 7.14
CA ALA A 277 15.07 -7.52 7.77
C ALA A 277 15.33 -8.86 7.08
N LYS A 278 14.25 -9.63 6.86
CA LYS A 278 14.34 -10.92 6.17
C LYS A 278 14.80 -10.79 4.73
N THR A 279 14.32 -9.77 4.01
CA THR A 279 14.73 -9.52 2.61
C THR A 279 16.20 -9.16 2.50
N LEU A 280 16.74 -8.44 3.48
CA LEU A 280 18.17 -8.06 3.54
C LEU A 280 19.04 -9.12 4.21
N HIS A 281 18.46 -10.23 4.66
CA HIS A 281 19.12 -11.30 5.42
C HIS A 281 19.83 -10.83 6.70
N ILE A 282 19.24 -9.82 7.37
CA ILE A 282 19.75 -9.26 8.61
C ILE A 282 19.00 -9.91 9.77
N TYR A 283 19.77 -10.28 10.80
CA TYR A 283 19.16 -10.81 12.04
C TYR A 283 18.43 -9.69 12.79
N THR A 284 17.23 -9.97 13.24
CA THR A 284 16.39 -9.07 14.05
C THR A 284 15.70 -9.84 15.16
N ASN A 285 15.49 -9.20 16.30
CA ASN A 285 14.69 -9.72 17.41
C ASN A 285 13.19 -9.47 17.26
N LEU A 286 12.78 -8.80 16.18
CA LEU A 286 11.36 -8.53 15.91
C LEU A 286 10.58 -9.83 15.74
N GLU A 287 9.38 -9.88 16.31
CA GLU A 287 8.47 -10.99 16.11
C GLU A 287 7.95 -11.00 14.67
N PRO A 288 7.84 -12.18 14.04
CA PRO A 288 7.23 -12.30 12.73
C PRO A 288 5.78 -11.79 12.77
N PRO A 289 5.33 -11.01 11.77
CA PRO A 289 3.93 -10.56 11.70
C PRO A 289 2.93 -11.72 11.74
N ALA A 290 1.76 -11.48 12.31
CA ALA A 290 0.70 -12.50 12.45
C ALA A 290 0.28 -13.14 11.12
N GLU A 291 0.44 -12.43 10.00
CA GLU A 291 0.17 -12.94 8.65
C GLU A 291 1.08 -14.13 8.26
N TRP A 292 2.28 -14.19 8.83
CA TRP A 292 3.24 -15.27 8.62
C TRP A 292 3.10 -16.39 9.67
N GLN A 293 2.38 -16.14 10.77
CA GLN A 293 2.16 -17.08 11.86
C GLN A 293 0.84 -17.86 11.75
N GLN A 294 0.19 -17.90 10.60
CA GLN A 294 -1.15 -18.44 10.38
C GLN A 294 -1.36 -19.90 10.87
N HIS A 295 -0.28 -20.64 11.05
CA HIS A 295 -0.30 -22.02 11.55
C HIS A 295 0.35 -22.19 12.93
N ALA A 296 0.74 -21.09 13.59
CA ALA A 296 1.31 -21.16 14.92
C ALA A 296 0.24 -21.61 15.92
N SER A 297 0.39 -22.82 16.47
CA SER A 297 -0.42 -23.29 17.59
C SER A 297 -0.22 -22.36 18.79
N PRO A 298 -1.26 -22.05 19.59
CA PRO A 298 -1.12 -21.30 20.84
C PRO A 298 -0.12 -21.92 21.84
N ARG A 299 0.22 -23.19 21.64
CA ARG A 299 1.18 -23.96 22.46
C ARG A 299 2.60 -24.03 21.88
N GLY A 300 2.87 -23.25 20.81
CA GLY A 300 4.12 -23.32 20.06
C GLY A 300 4.14 -24.41 18.99
N PRO A 301 5.20 -24.49 18.16
CA PRO A 301 5.31 -25.42 17.06
C PRO A 301 5.46 -26.85 17.60
N THR A 302 4.50 -27.73 17.27
CA THR A 302 4.44 -29.11 17.76
C THR A 302 4.92 -30.15 16.74
N THR A 303 4.67 -29.88 15.45
CA THR A 303 5.07 -30.78 14.37
C THR A 303 6.43 -30.37 13.79
N TYR A 304 7.11 -31.32 13.14
CA TYR A 304 8.37 -31.04 12.43
C TYR A 304 8.23 -29.88 11.44
N MET A 305 7.14 -29.85 10.68
CA MET A 305 6.91 -28.78 9.70
C MET A 305 6.70 -27.43 10.36
N GLU A 306 5.92 -27.35 11.43
CA GLU A 306 5.75 -26.09 12.19
C GLU A 306 7.07 -25.62 12.79
N GLN A 307 7.90 -26.52 13.27
CA GLN A 307 9.24 -26.20 13.78
C GLN A 307 10.17 -25.69 12.66
N LEU A 308 10.12 -26.32 11.48
CA LEU A 308 10.88 -25.85 10.32
C LEU A 308 10.39 -24.46 9.84
N GLU A 309 9.08 -24.26 9.76
CA GLU A 309 8.48 -22.96 9.43
C GLU A 309 8.93 -21.88 10.41
N TRP A 310 8.87 -22.17 11.71
CA TRP A 310 9.33 -21.27 12.76
C TRP A 310 10.83 -20.97 12.65
N THR A 311 11.64 -21.99 12.35
CA THR A 311 13.08 -21.83 12.17
C THR A 311 13.40 -21.00 10.91
N LEU A 312 12.63 -21.14 9.84
CA LEU A 312 12.74 -20.29 8.65
C LEU A 312 12.32 -18.84 8.93
N LEU A 313 11.31 -18.65 9.77
CA LEU A 313 10.83 -17.32 10.16
C LEU A 313 11.83 -16.58 11.06
N THR A 314 12.35 -17.24 12.08
CA THR A 314 13.14 -16.60 13.16
C THR A 314 14.63 -16.88 13.08
N GLY A 315 15.02 -18.06 12.56
CA GLY A 315 16.40 -18.53 12.57
C GLY A 315 17.27 -17.91 11.48
N ASN A 316 18.58 -17.99 11.73
CA ASN A 316 19.60 -17.71 10.72
C ASN A 316 19.92 -18.99 9.90
N LEU A 317 20.73 -18.83 8.84
CA LEU A 317 21.10 -19.95 7.96
C LEU A 317 21.71 -21.12 8.72
N SER A 318 22.54 -20.87 9.75
CA SER A 318 23.18 -21.91 10.55
C SER A 318 22.17 -22.70 11.36
N SER A 319 21.18 -22.03 11.95
CA SER A 319 20.07 -22.68 12.68
C SER A 319 19.22 -23.54 11.76
N ILE A 320 18.92 -23.03 10.55
CA ILE A 320 18.14 -23.77 9.54
C ILE A 320 18.88 -25.03 9.10
N LYS A 321 20.18 -24.91 8.78
CA LYS A 321 21.03 -26.05 8.40
C LYS A 321 21.10 -27.08 9.51
N LYS A 322 21.33 -26.65 10.76
CA LYS A 322 21.39 -27.53 11.92
C LYS A 322 20.05 -28.26 12.13
N PHE A 323 18.94 -27.54 12.07
CA PHE A 323 17.61 -28.15 12.23
C PHE A 323 17.34 -29.24 11.17
N ILE A 324 17.67 -28.98 9.90
CA ILE A 324 17.48 -29.94 8.81
C ILE A 324 18.44 -31.12 8.95
N ALA A 325 19.69 -30.92 9.43
CA ALA A 325 20.67 -31.99 9.63
C ALA A 325 20.34 -32.89 10.80
N ASP A 326 19.82 -32.33 11.90
CA ASP A 326 19.55 -33.05 13.16
C ASP A 326 18.24 -33.87 13.13
N ASN A 327 17.37 -33.63 12.16
CA ASN A 327 16.04 -34.23 12.08
C ASN A 327 15.82 -35.04 10.80
N SER A 328 14.90 -35.98 10.81
CA SER A 328 14.50 -36.75 9.64
C SER A 328 13.87 -35.83 8.60
N VAL A 329 14.42 -35.79 7.40
CA VAL A 329 13.98 -34.92 6.32
C VAL A 329 12.61 -35.33 5.78
N PRO A 330 11.65 -34.42 5.62
CA PRO A 330 10.34 -34.71 5.06
C PRO A 330 10.43 -35.02 3.56
N ARG A 331 9.37 -35.61 3.00
CA ARG A 331 9.30 -35.87 1.56
C ARG A 331 9.05 -34.61 0.71
N TRP A 332 8.46 -33.56 1.28
CA TRP A 332 8.17 -32.29 0.63
C TRP A 332 8.17 -31.16 1.65
N LEU A 333 8.39 -29.95 1.21
CA LEU A 333 8.27 -28.73 2.01
C LEU A 333 6.82 -28.24 2.05
N SER A 334 6.43 -27.62 3.16
CA SER A 334 5.12 -26.98 3.26
C SER A 334 5.02 -25.77 2.32
N ARG A 335 3.78 -25.37 2.01
CA ARG A 335 3.53 -24.16 1.19
C ARG A 335 4.14 -22.92 1.82
N LEU A 336 4.12 -22.82 3.15
CA LEU A 336 4.69 -21.67 3.87
C LEU A 336 6.22 -21.69 3.78
N CYS A 337 6.87 -22.84 3.94
CA CYS A 337 8.32 -22.96 3.74
C CYS A 337 8.74 -22.50 2.34
N ILE A 338 8.04 -22.98 1.30
CA ILE A 338 8.29 -22.58 -0.09
C ILE A 338 8.09 -21.08 -0.26
N LYS A 339 6.98 -20.52 0.27
CA LYS A 339 6.68 -19.10 0.20
C LYS A 339 7.77 -18.26 0.88
N LEU A 340 8.27 -18.67 2.04
CA LEU A 340 9.35 -18.00 2.78
C LEU A 340 10.66 -18.00 1.98
N ILE A 341 11.07 -19.19 1.51
CA ILE A 341 12.31 -19.35 0.73
C ILE A 341 12.28 -18.46 -0.52
N MET A 342 11.17 -18.47 -1.24
CA MET A 342 11.01 -17.71 -2.48
C MET A 342 10.86 -16.20 -2.22
N ARG A 343 10.00 -15.81 -1.27
CA ARG A 343 9.71 -14.40 -0.95
C ARG A 343 10.95 -13.66 -0.47
N PHE A 344 11.77 -14.30 0.35
CA PHE A 344 12.97 -13.70 0.94
C PHE A 344 14.27 -14.09 0.21
N SER A 345 14.17 -14.67 -0.98
CA SER A 345 15.33 -15.03 -1.81
C SER A 345 16.39 -15.83 -1.04
N MET A 346 15.99 -16.83 -0.25
CA MET A 346 16.90 -17.62 0.59
C MET A 346 17.74 -18.57 -0.26
N THR A 347 18.56 -18.04 -1.19
CA THR A 347 19.39 -18.82 -2.13
C THR A 347 20.37 -19.73 -1.44
N SER A 348 20.86 -19.32 -0.26
CA SER A 348 21.76 -20.17 0.56
C SER A 348 21.05 -21.41 1.11
N VAL A 349 19.75 -21.34 1.39
CA VAL A 349 18.92 -22.49 1.79
C VAL A 349 18.67 -23.39 0.58
N LEU A 350 18.34 -22.82 -0.58
CA LEU A 350 18.18 -23.56 -1.83
C LEU A 350 19.46 -24.34 -2.17
N SER A 351 20.63 -23.70 -2.15
CA SER A 351 21.92 -24.34 -2.40
C SER A 351 22.23 -25.45 -1.40
N TYR A 352 21.89 -25.25 -0.12
CA TYR A 352 22.06 -26.29 0.90
C TYR A 352 21.16 -27.52 0.66
N LEU A 353 19.89 -27.31 0.35
CA LEU A 353 18.94 -28.37 0.01
C LEU A 353 19.36 -29.12 -1.25
N GLU A 354 19.77 -28.39 -2.29
CA GLU A 354 20.25 -28.97 -3.55
C GLU A 354 21.47 -29.87 -3.35
N SER A 355 22.39 -29.47 -2.49
CA SER A 355 23.62 -30.21 -2.26
C SER A 355 23.44 -31.43 -1.34
N ASN A 356 22.63 -31.31 -0.29
CA ASN A 356 22.56 -32.30 0.80
C ASN A 356 21.27 -33.13 0.81
N HIS A 357 20.16 -32.60 0.23
CA HIS A 357 18.83 -33.22 0.29
C HIS A 357 18.16 -33.20 -1.10
N LYS A 358 18.83 -33.83 -2.07
CA LYS A 358 18.44 -33.81 -3.49
C LYS A 358 16.99 -34.26 -3.72
N ASP A 359 16.58 -35.34 -3.08
CA ASP A 359 15.23 -35.89 -3.26
C ASP A 359 14.14 -34.89 -2.83
N LEU A 360 14.34 -34.24 -1.67
CA LEU A 360 13.45 -33.19 -1.18
C LEU A 360 13.45 -31.97 -2.10
N PHE A 361 14.65 -31.55 -2.54
CA PHE A 361 14.81 -30.40 -3.43
C PHE A 361 14.07 -30.61 -4.74
N TRP A 362 14.30 -31.74 -5.42
CA TRP A 362 13.66 -32.02 -6.69
C TRP A 362 12.16 -32.33 -6.55
N ALA A 363 11.73 -32.94 -5.46
CA ALA A 363 10.29 -33.11 -5.19
C ALA A 363 9.55 -31.78 -5.01
N THR A 364 10.25 -30.73 -4.58
CA THR A 364 9.66 -29.41 -4.29
C THR A 364 9.84 -28.40 -5.42
N PHE A 365 11.03 -28.36 -6.05
CA PHE A 365 11.44 -27.30 -6.99
C PHE A 365 11.73 -27.83 -8.40
N ASP A 366 11.18 -28.98 -8.76
CA ASP A 366 11.40 -29.60 -10.08
C ASP A 366 10.84 -28.81 -11.26
N GLY A 367 11.41 -29.04 -12.43
CA GLY A 367 10.94 -28.54 -13.71
C GLY A 367 11.06 -27.02 -13.87
N THR A 368 9.92 -26.36 -14.10
CA THR A 368 9.83 -24.91 -14.35
C THR A 368 9.51 -24.10 -13.11
N PHE A 369 9.39 -24.73 -11.94
CA PHE A 369 8.87 -24.09 -10.73
C PHE A 369 9.67 -22.86 -10.32
N LEU A 370 11.01 -22.99 -10.21
CA LEU A 370 11.86 -21.87 -9.77
C LEU A 370 11.77 -20.67 -10.72
N PRO A 371 12.05 -20.79 -12.04
CA PRO A 371 12.01 -19.64 -12.93
C PRO A 371 10.61 -19.06 -13.07
N ASP A 372 9.57 -19.92 -13.19
CA ASP A 372 8.20 -19.45 -13.35
C ASP A 372 7.70 -18.69 -12.11
N LYS A 373 7.89 -19.25 -10.91
CA LYS A 373 7.41 -18.61 -9.67
C LYS A 373 8.28 -17.43 -9.23
N ALA A 374 9.60 -17.50 -9.41
CA ALA A 374 10.48 -16.36 -9.13
C ALA A 374 10.14 -15.15 -10.02
N SER A 375 9.77 -15.40 -11.27
CA SER A 375 9.40 -14.34 -12.22
C SER A 375 7.97 -13.84 -12.01
N SER A 376 6.98 -14.76 -11.94
CA SER A 376 5.56 -14.39 -12.04
C SER A 376 4.90 -14.01 -10.70
N VAL A 377 5.41 -14.53 -9.58
CA VAL A 377 4.77 -14.38 -8.26
C VAL A 377 5.61 -13.54 -7.31
N PHE A 378 6.90 -13.82 -7.23
CA PHE A 378 7.76 -13.24 -6.19
C PHE A 378 8.62 -12.07 -6.68
N GLY A 379 8.88 -11.95 -7.96
CA GLY A 379 9.70 -10.87 -8.53
C GLY A 379 11.15 -10.91 -8.03
N ARG A 380 11.75 -12.11 -7.89
CA ARG A 380 13.05 -12.29 -7.24
C ARG A 380 14.16 -12.66 -8.23
N VAL A 381 14.95 -11.66 -8.59
CA VAL A 381 16.10 -11.79 -9.49
C VAL A 381 17.17 -12.69 -8.89
N GLU A 382 17.40 -12.65 -7.58
CA GLU A 382 18.38 -13.44 -6.88
C GLU A 382 18.13 -14.95 -7.02
N VAL A 383 16.85 -15.35 -7.03
CA VAL A 383 16.46 -16.76 -7.26
C VAL A 383 16.66 -17.16 -8.71
N LEU A 384 16.46 -16.25 -9.66
CA LEU A 384 16.74 -16.47 -11.07
C LEU A 384 18.25 -16.61 -11.32
N ASP A 385 19.07 -15.77 -10.68
CA ASP A 385 20.53 -15.88 -10.73
C ASP A 385 21.00 -17.24 -10.19
N TYR A 386 20.47 -17.67 -9.04
CA TYR A 386 20.73 -19.00 -8.50
C TYR A 386 20.35 -20.10 -9.50
N TRP A 387 19.12 -20.07 -10.03
CA TRP A 387 18.65 -21.05 -11.01
C TRP A 387 19.51 -21.08 -12.27
N ASN A 388 19.92 -19.90 -12.77
CA ASN A 388 20.74 -19.79 -13.97
C ASN A 388 22.19 -20.26 -13.77
N THR A 389 22.76 -20.04 -12.59
CA THR A 389 24.14 -20.41 -12.27
C THR A 389 24.29 -21.83 -11.74
N SER A 390 23.21 -22.44 -11.22
CA SER A 390 23.25 -23.81 -10.71
C SER A 390 23.60 -24.82 -11.80
N ALA A 391 24.61 -25.64 -11.52
CA ALA A 391 25.09 -26.70 -12.38
C ALA A 391 24.06 -27.85 -12.58
N TRP A 392 23.05 -27.94 -11.73
CA TRP A 392 22.04 -29.00 -11.76
C TRP A 392 20.91 -28.72 -12.74
N PHE A 393 20.60 -27.45 -13.03
CA PHE A 393 19.62 -27.07 -14.04
C PHE A 393 20.27 -26.96 -15.43
N LEU A 394 20.81 -28.10 -15.92
CA LEU A 394 21.50 -28.17 -17.22
C LEU A 394 20.58 -27.74 -18.38
N ASN A 395 19.34 -28.23 -18.38
CA ASN A 395 18.34 -27.83 -19.33
C ASN A 395 17.49 -26.71 -18.72
N LYS A 396 17.73 -25.46 -19.16
CA LYS A 396 16.98 -24.29 -18.68
C LYS A 396 15.52 -24.37 -19.19
N LYS A 397 14.67 -25.05 -18.41
CA LYS A 397 13.23 -25.17 -18.69
C LYS A 397 12.46 -24.05 -17.99
N TYR A 398 11.63 -23.36 -18.74
CA TYR A 398 10.73 -22.30 -18.25
C TYR A 398 9.56 -22.17 -19.24
N THR A 399 8.48 -21.51 -18.80
CA THR A 399 7.28 -21.31 -19.61
C THR A 399 7.06 -19.83 -19.91
N ALA A 400 6.03 -19.53 -20.73
CA ALA A 400 5.64 -18.15 -20.99
C ALA A 400 5.20 -17.40 -19.72
N GLU A 401 4.78 -18.12 -18.65
CA GLU A 401 4.39 -17.56 -17.37
C GLU A 401 5.51 -16.70 -16.73
N THR A 402 6.78 -16.96 -17.05
CA THR A 402 7.91 -16.13 -16.59
C THR A 402 7.75 -14.67 -17.00
N LEU A 403 7.47 -14.41 -18.27
CA LEU A 403 7.37 -13.05 -18.81
C LEU A 403 5.94 -12.50 -18.70
N ASP A 404 4.93 -13.34 -18.93
CA ASP A 404 3.52 -12.97 -18.81
C ASP A 404 3.20 -12.58 -17.35
N GLY A 405 3.62 -13.41 -16.39
CA GLY A 405 3.43 -13.14 -14.98
C GLY A 405 4.25 -11.96 -14.46
N ALA A 406 5.52 -11.82 -14.89
CA ALA A 406 6.34 -10.66 -14.56
C ALA A 406 5.71 -9.35 -15.09
N SER A 407 5.14 -9.41 -16.29
CA SER A 407 4.43 -8.28 -16.89
C SER A 407 3.16 -7.93 -16.14
N ARG A 408 2.38 -8.94 -15.72
CA ARG A 408 1.17 -8.78 -14.89
C ARG A 408 1.46 -8.09 -13.56
N GLN A 409 2.57 -8.43 -12.91
CA GLN A 409 2.94 -7.91 -11.60
C GLN A 409 3.79 -6.62 -11.66
N GLY A 410 4.19 -6.19 -12.84
CA GLY A 410 5.01 -4.99 -12.98
C GLY A 410 6.49 -5.17 -12.63
N PHE A 411 7.03 -6.40 -12.64
CA PHE A 411 8.40 -6.69 -12.23
C PHE A 411 9.43 -6.36 -13.33
N ILE A 412 9.74 -5.09 -13.47
CA ILE A 412 10.67 -4.60 -14.51
C ILE A 412 12.08 -5.17 -14.33
N ASP A 413 12.55 -5.32 -13.10
CA ASP A 413 13.87 -5.88 -12.81
C ASP A 413 13.99 -7.32 -13.32
N VAL A 414 12.93 -8.11 -13.17
CA VAL A 414 12.83 -9.48 -13.69
C VAL A 414 12.85 -9.47 -15.21
N LEU A 415 12.06 -8.62 -15.85
CA LEU A 415 12.06 -8.48 -17.32
C LEU A 415 13.44 -8.06 -17.83
N GLY A 416 14.09 -7.11 -17.14
CA GLY A 416 15.46 -6.69 -17.44
C GLY A 416 16.49 -7.82 -17.25
N TRP A 417 16.30 -8.70 -16.27
CA TRP A 417 17.13 -9.88 -16.07
C TRP A 417 16.97 -10.88 -17.22
N TRP A 418 15.71 -11.21 -17.62
CA TRP A 418 15.46 -12.09 -18.74
C TRP A 418 16.10 -11.59 -20.05
N GLN A 419 16.03 -10.29 -20.31
CA GLN A 419 16.70 -9.68 -21.45
C GLN A 419 18.22 -9.86 -21.43
N LYS A 420 18.84 -9.74 -20.24
CA LYS A 420 20.31 -9.85 -20.07
C LYS A 420 20.80 -11.28 -20.00
N SER A 421 19.95 -12.23 -19.69
CA SER A 421 20.30 -13.65 -19.52
C SER A 421 20.73 -14.36 -20.80
N GLY A 422 20.42 -13.79 -21.97
CA GLY A 422 20.64 -14.43 -23.27
C GLY A 422 19.69 -15.59 -23.57
N LEU A 423 18.74 -15.89 -22.69
CA LEU A 423 17.74 -16.94 -22.89
C LEU A 423 16.63 -16.43 -23.83
N THR A 424 15.97 -17.37 -24.53
CA THR A 424 14.88 -17.02 -25.45
C THR A 424 13.72 -16.38 -24.68
N LEU A 425 13.21 -15.25 -25.15
CA LEU A 425 12.05 -14.59 -24.54
C LEU A 425 10.76 -15.29 -25.00
N VAL A 426 10.18 -16.12 -24.15
CA VAL A 426 8.92 -16.84 -24.40
C VAL A 426 7.78 -16.08 -23.71
N PHE A 427 6.82 -15.57 -24.48
CA PHE A 427 5.69 -14.82 -23.98
C PHE A 427 4.45 -14.99 -24.88
N THR A 428 3.29 -14.70 -24.32
CA THR A 428 2.00 -14.73 -25.03
C THR A 428 1.39 -13.32 -25.13
N GLU A 429 0.17 -13.23 -25.62
CA GLU A 429 -0.60 -11.98 -25.60
C GLU A 429 -0.85 -11.49 -24.16
N ALA A 430 -0.91 -12.43 -23.21
CA ALA A 430 -1.15 -12.14 -21.79
C ALA A 430 -0.13 -11.17 -21.18
N ALA A 431 1.11 -11.13 -21.67
CA ALA A 431 2.12 -10.18 -21.20
C ALA A 431 1.66 -8.72 -21.32
N LEU A 432 1.14 -8.35 -22.50
CA LEU A 432 0.67 -6.98 -22.76
C LEU A 432 -0.74 -6.75 -22.23
N GLU A 433 -1.61 -7.75 -22.36
CA GLU A 433 -2.99 -7.68 -21.86
C GLU A 433 -3.06 -7.47 -20.35
N GLN A 434 -2.34 -8.27 -19.59
CA GLN A 434 -2.33 -8.21 -18.15
C GLN A 434 -1.59 -6.97 -17.62
N ALA A 435 -0.47 -6.58 -18.27
CA ALA A 435 0.19 -5.32 -17.95
C ALA A 435 -0.72 -4.11 -18.21
N SER A 436 -1.52 -4.14 -19.28
CA SER A 436 -2.49 -3.08 -19.59
C SER A 436 -3.64 -3.04 -18.60
N SER A 437 -4.16 -4.21 -18.20
CA SER A 437 -5.19 -4.34 -17.16
C SER A 437 -4.72 -3.84 -15.80
N ALA A 438 -3.46 -4.12 -15.45
CA ALA A 438 -2.87 -3.73 -14.17
C ALA A 438 -2.33 -2.28 -14.14
N GLY A 439 -2.29 -1.58 -15.28
CA GLY A 439 -1.83 -0.19 -15.33
C GLY A 439 -0.31 -0.01 -15.40
N HIS A 440 0.47 -1.05 -15.74
CA HIS A 440 1.93 -1.03 -15.71
C HIS A 440 2.55 -0.41 -16.97
N ILE A 441 2.48 0.91 -17.10
CA ILE A 441 3.03 1.66 -18.26
C ILE A 441 4.53 1.40 -18.45
N ALA A 442 5.29 1.31 -17.37
CA ALA A 442 6.72 1.07 -17.45
C ALA A 442 7.08 -0.30 -18.06
N VAL A 443 6.22 -1.32 -17.84
CA VAL A 443 6.34 -2.64 -18.47
C VAL A 443 6.02 -2.54 -19.97
N LEU A 444 4.95 -1.84 -20.32
CA LEU A 444 4.57 -1.64 -21.73
C LEU A 444 5.66 -0.88 -22.49
N GLU A 445 6.27 0.12 -21.86
CA GLU A 445 7.41 0.86 -22.40
C GLU A 445 8.65 -0.03 -22.57
N TRP A 446 8.91 -0.93 -21.62
CA TRP A 446 9.99 -1.91 -21.74
C TRP A 446 9.77 -2.83 -22.94
N TRP A 447 8.54 -3.35 -23.15
CA TRP A 447 8.19 -4.17 -24.32
C TRP A 447 8.35 -3.40 -25.63
N ARG A 448 7.91 -2.13 -25.68
CA ARG A 448 8.10 -1.26 -26.84
C ARG A 448 9.58 -1.09 -27.17
N ASN A 449 10.39 -0.78 -26.17
CA ASN A 449 11.82 -0.55 -26.35
C ASN A 449 12.56 -1.80 -26.83
N ILE A 450 12.20 -2.99 -26.36
CA ILE A 450 12.77 -4.26 -26.84
C ILE A 450 12.40 -4.50 -28.30
N SER A 451 11.14 -4.32 -28.67
CA SER A 451 10.70 -4.48 -30.06
C SER A 451 11.44 -3.54 -31.01
N GLN A 452 11.64 -2.28 -30.61
CA GLN A 452 12.34 -1.28 -31.43
C GLN A 452 13.84 -1.55 -31.58
N ARG A 453 14.52 -1.99 -30.54
CA ARG A 453 15.96 -2.30 -30.59
C ARG A 453 16.31 -3.39 -31.60
N HIS A 454 15.47 -4.40 -31.70
CA HIS A 454 15.65 -5.46 -32.69
C HIS A 454 15.37 -5.02 -34.14
N HIS A 455 14.69 -3.87 -34.34
CA HIS A 455 14.52 -3.28 -35.68
C HIS A 455 15.74 -2.45 -36.14
N HIS A 456 16.59 -2.00 -35.21
CA HIS A 456 17.75 -1.15 -35.52
C HIS A 456 19.10 -1.89 -35.51
N ALA A 457 19.13 -3.17 -35.13
CA ALA A 457 20.34 -4.00 -35.20
C ALA A 457 20.63 -4.37 -36.65
N SER A 458 21.37 -3.49 -37.33
CA SER A 458 21.73 -3.61 -38.75
C SER A 458 23.07 -4.33 -38.96
N SER A 459 23.48 -5.25 -38.07
CA SER A 459 24.66 -6.08 -38.31
C SER A 459 24.26 -7.45 -38.90
N PRO A 460 24.89 -7.91 -40.00
CA PRO A 460 24.49 -9.14 -40.68
C PRO A 460 24.78 -10.44 -39.89
N ASP A 461 25.45 -10.37 -38.76
CA ASP A 461 25.85 -11.53 -37.95
C ASP A 461 24.94 -11.78 -36.71
N ASP A 462 23.93 -10.94 -36.46
CA ASP A 462 23.05 -11.11 -35.33
C ASP A 462 21.76 -11.83 -35.75
N ASP A 463 21.74 -13.15 -35.54
CA ASP A 463 20.63 -14.08 -35.86
C ASP A 463 19.40 -13.85 -34.95
N THR A 464 19.31 -12.68 -34.29
CA THR A 464 18.19 -12.31 -33.41
C THR A 464 16.98 -11.88 -34.23
N LYS A 465 16.01 -12.80 -34.37
CA LYS A 465 14.72 -12.53 -35.02
C LYS A 465 14.01 -11.36 -34.29
N PRO A 466 13.44 -10.40 -35.04
CA PRO A 466 12.71 -9.29 -34.45
C PRO A 466 11.56 -9.78 -33.57
N ILE A 467 11.50 -9.30 -32.34
CA ILE A 467 10.44 -9.65 -31.40
C ILE A 467 9.15 -8.95 -31.86
N ARG A 468 8.19 -9.73 -32.33
CA ARG A 468 6.86 -9.24 -32.69
C ARG A 468 5.99 -9.21 -31.45
N LEU A 469 5.59 -8.01 -31.05
CA LEU A 469 4.63 -7.83 -29.96
C LEU A 469 3.25 -8.36 -30.35
N LYS A 470 2.55 -8.91 -29.37
CA LYS A 470 1.20 -9.47 -29.52
C LYS A 470 0.24 -8.64 -28.66
N PRO A 471 -0.32 -7.53 -29.19
CA PRO A 471 -1.18 -6.65 -28.39
C PRO A 471 -2.47 -7.31 -27.90
N GLY A 472 -3.01 -8.28 -28.63
CA GLY A 472 -4.25 -8.97 -28.26
C GLY A 472 -5.37 -8.00 -27.90
N LYS A 473 -6.04 -8.23 -26.78
CA LYS A 473 -7.11 -7.38 -26.23
C LYS A 473 -6.62 -6.35 -25.21
N SER A 474 -5.35 -5.93 -25.26
CA SER A 474 -4.75 -5.03 -24.26
C SER A 474 -5.54 -3.75 -24.06
N ILE A 475 -5.99 -3.10 -25.14
CA ILE A 475 -6.79 -1.87 -25.05
C ILE A 475 -8.16 -2.12 -24.39
N CYS A 476 -8.76 -3.29 -24.61
CA CYS A 476 -10.01 -3.70 -23.99
C CYS A 476 -9.84 -3.85 -22.48
N TYR A 477 -8.81 -4.56 -22.05
CA TYR A 477 -8.53 -4.75 -20.61
C TYR A 477 -8.15 -3.44 -19.91
N ALA A 478 -7.37 -2.57 -20.56
CA ALA A 478 -7.10 -1.24 -20.04
C ALA A 478 -8.39 -0.42 -19.85
N SER A 479 -9.30 -0.48 -20.82
CA SER A 479 -10.58 0.22 -20.78
C SER A 479 -11.52 -0.36 -19.73
N GLN A 480 -11.54 -1.67 -19.57
CA GLN A 480 -12.33 -2.39 -18.56
C GLN A 480 -11.85 -2.09 -17.14
N SER A 481 -10.54 -1.97 -16.93
CA SER A 481 -9.94 -1.68 -15.63
C SER A 481 -9.86 -0.18 -15.29
N GLY A 482 -10.25 0.69 -16.22
CA GLY A 482 -10.27 2.14 -16.00
C GLY A 482 -8.91 2.84 -16.13
N ASN A 483 -7.92 2.18 -16.72
CA ASN A 483 -6.55 2.70 -16.85
C ASN A 483 -6.42 3.70 -18.01
N ALA A 484 -6.92 4.93 -17.81
CA ALA A 484 -6.92 5.98 -18.82
C ALA A 484 -5.51 6.33 -19.35
N ASP A 485 -4.50 6.29 -18.49
CA ASP A 485 -3.11 6.57 -18.88
C ASP A 485 -2.54 5.46 -19.77
N VAL A 486 -2.92 4.21 -19.56
CA VAL A 486 -2.55 3.08 -20.44
C VAL A 486 -3.23 3.23 -21.79
N VAL A 487 -4.50 3.62 -21.83
CA VAL A 487 -5.21 3.88 -23.09
C VAL A 487 -4.51 5.00 -23.86
N ARG A 488 -4.13 6.09 -23.20
CA ARG A 488 -3.33 7.19 -23.80
C ARG A 488 -1.98 6.68 -24.31
N TRP A 489 -1.32 5.82 -23.54
CA TRP A 489 -0.04 5.23 -23.94
C TRP A 489 -0.18 4.39 -25.20
N TRP A 490 -1.19 3.51 -25.31
CA TRP A 490 -1.43 2.69 -26.49
C TRP A 490 -1.59 3.53 -27.75
N VAL A 491 -2.39 4.60 -27.69
CA VAL A 491 -2.58 5.50 -28.82
C VAL A 491 -1.28 6.16 -29.28
N ASN A 492 -0.43 6.57 -28.33
CA ASN A 492 0.81 7.28 -28.59
C ASN A 492 2.02 6.35 -28.84
N SER A 493 1.87 5.05 -28.60
CA SER A 493 2.97 4.07 -28.68
C SER A 493 3.46 3.82 -30.11
N GLY A 494 2.60 4.05 -31.11
CA GLY A 494 2.85 3.69 -32.50
C GLY A 494 2.72 2.18 -32.79
N ILE A 495 2.34 1.37 -31.80
CA ILE A 495 2.10 -0.06 -31.95
C ILE A 495 0.66 -0.26 -32.44
N PRO A 496 0.41 -0.94 -33.57
CA PRO A 496 -0.94 -1.22 -34.02
C PRO A 496 -1.64 -2.18 -33.03
N PHE A 497 -2.85 -1.84 -32.65
CA PHE A 497 -3.66 -2.65 -31.73
C PHE A 497 -5.07 -2.84 -32.29
N PRO A 498 -5.69 -4.01 -32.08
CA PRO A 498 -7.07 -4.30 -32.49
C PRO A 498 -8.10 -3.79 -31.47
N HIS A 499 -9.40 -3.93 -31.82
CA HIS A 499 -10.53 -3.72 -30.91
C HIS A 499 -10.75 -2.29 -30.43
N GLU A 500 -10.47 -1.29 -31.26
CA GLU A 500 -10.75 0.12 -30.98
C GLU A 500 -12.26 0.39 -30.76
N ASP A 501 -13.10 -0.39 -31.42
CA ASP A 501 -14.57 -0.36 -31.34
C ASP A 501 -15.12 -0.72 -29.95
N ALA A 502 -14.40 -1.56 -29.21
CA ALA A 502 -14.81 -2.02 -27.90
C ALA A 502 -14.52 -1.03 -26.76
N VAL A 503 -13.62 -0.06 -26.95
CA VAL A 503 -13.13 0.85 -25.89
C VAL A 503 -14.28 1.63 -25.24
N ALA A 504 -15.10 2.28 -26.05
CA ALA A 504 -16.22 3.09 -25.56
C ALA A 504 -17.24 2.25 -24.78
N LYS A 505 -17.58 1.07 -25.33
CA LYS A 505 -18.53 0.14 -24.72
C LYS A 505 -18.01 -0.37 -23.36
N LEU A 506 -16.78 -0.85 -23.31
CA LEU A 506 -16.20 -1.39 -22.06
C LEU A 506 -16.04 -0.31 -21.00
N ALA A 507 -15.52 0.86 -21.36
CA ALA A 507 -15.40 1.98 -20.43
C ALA A 507 -16.77 2.43 -19.88
N SER A 508 -17.80 2.46 -20.73
CA SER A 508 -19.17 2.81 -20.32
C SER A 508 -19.77 1.75 -19.39
N THR A 509 -19.65 0.47 -19.72
CA THR A 509 -20.18 -0.64 -18.92
C THR A 509 -19.54 -0.72 -17.54
N HIS A 510 -18.25 -0.37 -17.42
CA HIS A 510 -17.52 -0.44 -16.14
C HIS A 510 -17.42 0.91 -15.39
N GLY A 511 -18.03 1.98 -15.91
CA GLY A 511 -18.14 3.25 -15.20
C GLY A 511 -16.95 4.20 -15.31
N HIS A 512 -16.07 4.00 -16.29
CA HIS A 512 -14.78 4.67 -16.39
C HIS A 512 -14.84 5.93 -17.28
N VAL A 513 -15.33 7.02 -16.72
CA VAL A 513 -15.46 8.32 -17.41
C VAL A 513 -14.11 8.85 -17.90
N GLU A 514 -13.03 8.68 -17.14
CA GLU A 514 -11.70 9.19 -17.54
C GLU A 514 -11.16 8.50 -18.80
N VAL A 515 -11.45 7.22 -18.99
CA VAL A 515 -11.13 6.50 -20.23
C VAL A 515 -11.91 7.09 -21.40
N LEU A 516 -13.21 7.37 -21.21
CA LEU A 516 -14.05 8.00 -22.25
C LEU A 516 -13.54 9.38 -22.62
N LYS A 517 -13.16 10.21 -21.65
CA LYS A 517 -12.56 11.53 -21.89
C LYS A 517 -11.28 11.45 -22.72
N VAL A 518 -10.37 10.56 -22.33
CA VAL A 518 -9.12 10.34 -23.07
C VAL A 518 -9.41 9.84 -24.49
N TRP A 519 -10.31 8.88 -24.64
CA TRP A 519 -10.65 8.30 -25.93
C TRP A 519 -11.32 9.32 -26.86
N HIS A 520 -12.24 10.14 -26.31
CA HIS A 520 -12.87 11.23 -27.04
C HIS A 520 -11.87 12.31 -27.46
N ALA A 521 -10.94 12.69 -26.59
CA ALA A 521 -9.90 13.67 -26.90
C ALA A 521 -9.00 13.20 -28.06
N VAL A 522 -8.77 11.90 -28.19
CA VAL A 522 -7.92 11.31 -29.24
C VAL A 522 -8.70 11.11 -30.55
N LYS A 523 -9.88 10.52 -30.48
CA LYS A 523 -10.66 10.12 -31.68
C LYS A 523 -11.65 11.19 -32.14
N GLY A 524 -12.08 12.09 -31.25
CA GLY A 524 -13.07 13.12 -31.55
C GLY A 524 -14.35 12.53 -32.12
N SER A 525 -14.83 13.10 -33.21
CA SER A 525 -16.03 12.63 -33.95
C SER A 525 -15.87 11.26 -34.62
N LYS A 526 -14.63 10.73 -34.72
CA LYS A 526 -14.36 9.38 -35.28
C LYS A 526 -14.46 8.27 -34.25
N MET A 527 -14.89 8.58 -33.04
CA MET A 527 -15.10 7.60 -31.98
C MET A 527 -16.19 6.62 -32.38
N ILE A 528 -15.89 5.31 -32.35
CA ILE A 528 -16.84 4.24 -32.69
C ILE A 528 -17.59 3.83 -31.42
N PHE A 529 -18.90 3.83 -31.47
CA PHE A 529 -19.79 3.40 -30.40
C PHE A 529 -21.18 3.06 -30.95
N ASP A 530 -21.96 2.33 -30.18
CA ASP A 530 -23.35 1.98 -30.44
C ASP A 530 -24.23 2.26 -29.20
N ASN A 531 -25.49 1.86 -29.21
CA ASN A 531 -26.42 2.03 -28.06
C ASN A 531 -25.97 1.28 -26.81
N GLN A 532 -25.10 0.30 -26.92
CA GLN A 532 -24.60 -0.50 -25.80
C GLN A 532 -23.81 0.32 -24.78
N VAL A 533 -23.29 1.50 -25.17
CA VAL A 533 -22.64 2.42 -24.24
C VAL A 533 -23.62 2.99 -23.20
N LEU A 534 -24.88 3.20 -23.59
CA LEU A 534 -25.94 3.64 -22.67
C LEU A 534 -26.59 2.46 -21.93
N VAL A 535 -26.86 1.36 -22.66
CA VAL A 535 -27.45 0.14 -22.12
C VAL A 535 -26.56 -0.45 -21.04
N GLY A 536 -25.25 -0.61 -21.32
CA GLY A 536 -24.27 -1.13 -20.36
C GLY A 536 -24.13 -0.24 -19.12
N ALA A 537 -24.01 1.07 -19.29
CA ALA A 537 -23.93 2.03 -18.20
C ALA A 537 -25.21 2.04 -17.35
N THR A 538 -26.37 1.91 -17.96
CA THR A 538 -27.68 1.82 -17.31
C THR A 538 -27.77 0.55 -16.47
N LYS A 539 -27.46 -0.59 -17.04
CA LYS A 539 -27.50 -1.90 -16.37
C LYS A 539 -26.58 -1.96 -15.15
N MET A 540 -25.40 -1.36 -15.24
CA MET A 540 -24.40 -1.38 -14.17
C MET A 540 -24.52 -0.21 -13.17
N GLY A 541 -25.47 0.69 -13.36
CA GLY A 541 -25.72 1.76 -12.40
C GLY A 541 -24.79 2.98 -12.49
N HIS A 542 -24.21 3.27 -13.65
CA HIS A 542 -23.19 4.30 -13.83
C HIS A 542 -23.78 5.64 -14.34
N VAL A 543 -24.43 6.41 -13.45
CA VAL A 543 -25.02 7.72 -13.76
C VAL A 543 -24.00 8.72 -14.29
N ASN A 544 -22.79 8.72 -13.76
CA ASN A 544 -21.69 9.60 -14.19
C ASN A 544 -21.31 9.39 -15.66
N VAL A 545 -21.40 8.15 -16.15
CA VAL A 545 -21.15 7.82 -17.56
C VAL A 545 -22.29 8.33 -18.44
N LEU A 546 -23.55 8.11 -18.03
CA LEU A 546 -24.72 8.62 -18.75
C LEU A 546 -24.67 10.16 -18.87
N GLU A 547 -24.33 10.83 -17.80
CA GLU A 547 -24.16 12.29 -17.79
C GLU A 547 -23.03 12.75 -18.70
N TRP A 548 -21.93 12.00 -18.72
CA TRP A 548 -20.82 12.30 -19.63
C TRP A 548 -21.23 12.16 -21.10
N TRP A 549 -21.96 11.07 -21.47
CA TRP A 549 -22.43 10.88 -22.84
C TRP A 549 -23.35 12.03 -23.26
N LYS A 550 -24.27 12.47 -22.38
CA LYS A 550 -25.14 13.60 -22.64
C LYS A 550 -24.36 14.92 -22.86
N GLN A 551 -23.30 15.15 -22.09
CA GLN A 551 -22.49 16.36 -22.17
C GLN A 551 -21.43 16.33 -23.27
N SER A 552 -21.10 15.15 -23.80
CA SER A 552 -20.02 14.97 -24.78
C SER A 552 -20.29 15.61 -26.14
N GLY A 553 -21.55 15.92 -26.47
CA GLY A 553 -21.97 16.40 -27.79
C GLY A 553 -22.00 15.31 -28.88
N LEU A 554 -21.70 14.05 -28.53
CA LEU A 554 -21.82 12.90 -29.42
C LEU A 554 -23.27 12.42 -29.47
N ARG A 555 -23.79 12.19 -30.67
CA ARG A 555 -25.18 11.71 -30.86
C ARG A 555 -25.21 10.19 -30.67
N VAL A 556 -25.74 9.74 -29.54
CA VAL A 556 -25.95 8.33 -29.25
C VAL A 556 -27.42 7.96 -29.49
N GLU A 557 -27.67 7.10 -30.46
CA GLU A 557 -29.00 6.61 -30.74
C GLU A 557 -29.36 5.46 -29.78
N TYR A 558 -30.56 5.46 -29.21
CA TYR A 558 -31.05 4.41 -28.35
C TYR A 558 -32.55 4.19 -28.54
N LYS A 559 -33.03 2.99 -28.19
CA LYS A 559 -34.46 2.70 -28.12
C LYS A 559 -34.91 2.64 -26.65
N THR A 560 -36.14 3.07 -26.39
CA THR A 560 -36.70 3.03 -25.03
C THR A 560 -36.74 1.61 -24.48
N CYS A 561 -37.08 0.61 -25.31
CA CYS A 561 -37.09 -0.81 -24.92
C CYS A 561 -35.75 -1.31 -24.41
N ASP A 562 -34.64 -0.96 -25.08
CA ASP A 562 -33.30 -1.39 -24.69
C ASP A 562 -32.91 -0.83 -23.30
N VAL A 563 -33.34 0.40 -23.03
CA VAL A 563 -33.08 1.07 -21.74
C VAL A 563 -33.98 0.50 -20.63
N GLU A 564 -35.27 0.21 -20.92
CA GLU A 564 -36.19 -0.41 -19.96
C GLU A 564 -35.72 -1.81 -19.56
N GLU A 565 -35.35 -2.65 -20.53
CA GLU A 565 -34.74 -3.96 -20.29
C GLU A 565 -33.47 -3.84 -19.43
N ALA A 566 -32.60 -2.86 -19.72
CA ALA A 566 -31.42 -2.61 -18.93
C ALA A 566 -31.72 -2.14 -17.50
N LEU A 567 -32.83 -1.44 -17.27
CA LEU A 567 -33.29 -1.02 -15.94
C LEU A 567 -33.95 -2.16 -15.16
N GLU A 568 -34.60 -3.11 -15.84
CA GLU A 568 -35.17 -4.30 -15.22
C GLU A 568 -34.08 -5.29 -14.80
N ASP A 569 -33.13 -5.55 -15.69
CA ASP A 569 -32.00 -6.43 -15.46
C ASP A 569 -30.85 -5.80 -14.66
N GLY A 570 -30.96 -4.51 -14.33
CA GLY A 570 -29.89 -3.71 -13.76
C GLY A 570 -29.68 -3.90 -12.26
N VAL A 571 -28.64 -3.24 -11.76
CA VAL A 571 -28.26 -3.26 -10.34
C VAL A 571 -29.41 -2.72 -9.47
N GLU A 572 -29.80 -3.50 -8.48
CA GLU A 572 -30.80 -3.11 -7.48
C GLU A 572 -30.20 -2.13 -6.44
N GLY A 573 -31.08 -1.47 -5.67
CA GLY A 573 -30.70 -0.59 -4.58
C GLY A 573 -30.45 0.87 -4.99
N PRO A 574 -29.64 1.63 -4.22
CA PRO A 574 -29.49 3.07 -4.40
C PRO A 574 -29.00 3.47 -5.79
N LYS A 575 -28.04 2.73 -6.36
CA LYS A 575 -27.47 3.01 -7.70
C LYS A 575 -28.52 2.81 -8.80
N GLY A 576 -29.31 1.75 -8.72
CA GLY A 576 -30.39 1.51 -9.68
C GLY A 576 -31.46 2.61 -9.62
N MET A 577 -31.80 3.09 -8.41
CA MET A 577 -32.75 4.20 -8.24
C MET A 577 -32.20 5.52 -8.81
N GLU A 578 -30.91 5.80 -8.66
CA GLU A 578 -30.28 6.99 -9.22
C GLU A 578 -30.33 6.99 -10.75
N VAL A 579 -30.04 5.86 -11.39
CA VAL A 579 -30.13 5.70 -12.85
C VAL A 579 -31.58 5.87 -13.33
N ARG A 580 -32.57 5.28 -12.65
CA ARG A 580 -34.00 5.47 -12.98
C ARG A 580 -34.42 6.95 -12.88
N LYS A 581 -33.99 7.64 -11.82
CA LYS A 581 -34.21 9.09 -11.65
C LYS A 581 -33.52 9.90 -12.74
N TRP A 582 -32.30 9.52 -13.13
CA TRP A 582 -31.58 10.20 -14.21
C TRP A 582 -32.33 10.08 -15.54
N TRP A 583 -32.76 8.87 -15.92
CA TRP A 583 -33.52 8.64 -17.14
C TRP A 583 -34.88 9.36 -17.13
N ALA A 584 -35.59 9.36 -16.02
CA ALA A 584 -36.85 10.10 -15.87
C ALA A 584 -36.67 11.62 -16.09
N ARG A 585 -35.55 12.19 -15.60
CA ARG A 585 -35.22 13.61 -15.84
C ARG A 585 -34.80 13.89 -17.28
N ASN A 586 -34.33 12.89 -18.00
CA ASN A 586 -33.82 13.01 -19.37
C ASN A 586 -34.81 12.51 -20.44
N GLY A 587 -36.13 12.47 -20.09
CA GLY A 587 -37.20 12.28 -21.05
C GLY A 587 -37.58 10.82 -21.31
N LEU A 588 -37.16 9.87 -20.47
CA LEU A 588 -37.64 8.49 -20.52
C LEU A 588 -38.95 8.42 -19.75
N ASN A 589 -40.08 8.42 -20.44
CA ASN A 589 -41.38 8.12 -19.86
C ASN A 589 -41.58 6.60 -19.83
N LEU A 590 -41.38 6.00 -18.68
CA LEU A 590 -41.67 4.60 -18.42
C LEU A 590 -43.21 4.44 -18.38
N GLY A 591 -43.78 3.74 -19.33
CA GLY A 591 -45.23 3.45 -19.38
C GLY A 591 -46.03 4.13 -20.48
N VAL A 592 -45.40 4.81 -21.45
CA VAL A 592 -46.11 5.34 -22.62
C VAL A 592 -46.16 4.29 -23.74
N GLY A 593 -47.31 4.08 -24.26
CA GLY A 593 -47.73 3.00 -25.15
C GLY A 593 -46.81 2.67 -26.34
N THR A 594 -46.96 1.47 -26.78
CA THR A 594 -46.11 0.64 -27.65
C THR A 594 -45.57 1.24 -28.97
N SER A 595 -46.16 2.32 -29.51
CA SER A 595 -45.71 2.89 -30.80
C SER A 595 -44.44 3.76 -30.70
N GLU A 596 -44.17 4.37 -29.56
CA GLU A 596 -42.97 5.19 -29.29
C GLU A 596 -41.79 4.37 -28.77
N TRP A 597 -42.07 3.18 -28.27
CA TRP A 597 -41.12 2.29 -27.56
C TRP A 597 -39.99 1.77 -28.44
N MET A 598 -40.31 1.49 -29.71
CA MET A 598 -39.38 0.95 -30.70
C MET A 598 -38.70 2.05 -31.54
N LYS A 599 -39.15 3.30 -31.41
CA LYS A 599 -38.52 4.40 -32.20
C LYS A 599 -37.15 4.75 -31.67
N PRO A 600 -36.17 4.93 -32.53
CA PRO A 600 -34.85 5.43 -32.13
C PRO A 600 -34.98 6.86 -31.60
N LYS A 601 -34.36 7.11 -30.45
CA LYS A 601 -34.18 8.43 -29.83
C LYS A 601 -32.69 8.76 -29.79
N VAL A 602 -32.36 10.01 -29.61
CA VAL A 602 -30.97 10.49 -29.52
C VAL A 602 -30.80 11.14 -28.16
N LEU A 603 -29.71 10.78 -27.46
CA LEU A 603 -29.30 11.40 -26.21
C LEU A 603 -28.48 12.65 -26.49
#